data_8d59628a05ac884cfc025d96912f1668
#
_entry.id   8d59628a05ac884cfc025d96912f1668
#
_cell.length_a   1.000
_cell.length_b   1.000
_cell.length_c   1.000
_cell.angle_alpha   90.00
_cell.angle_beta   90.00
_cell.angle_gamma   90.00
#
_symmetry.space_group_name_H-M   'P 1'
#
loop_
_entity.id
_entity.type
_entity.pdbx_description
1 polymer ?
#
loop_
_entity_poly.entity_id
_entity_poly.type
_entity_poly.pdbx_seq_one_letter_code
_entity_poly.pdbx_strand_id
1 'polypeptide(L)'
;AAIKQKEVKKEVQLKAYEKQRRQIEKDEAYIRKNKAGTRAAMAKSRQKRLDKLERLTPPRDNLQAHFNFPYLELLSSATLRVKKLSVGYNKPLLEPVTFSMSHGEKVVLKGFNGVGKSTLIKSILGKIKTFGGTAQFVDAAVINYFTQELTWQDPNQTPLQVLQDAYPKLEPKTIRQRLARAGINAANTLKPMKLLSGGEQTKVKLCLLELKPSNFLILDEPTNHLDDETKQALKQALMN
;
A
#
# COMPACT_ATOMS: atom_id res chain seq x y z
N ALA A 1 -17.93 -5.26 -18.10
CA ALA A 1 -18.57 -3.99 -18.46
C ALA A 1 -18.04 -2.81 -17.61
N ALA A 2 -17.98 -2.89 -16.27
CA ALA A 2 -17.59 -1.79 -15.38
C ALA A 2 -16.15 -1.29 -15.58
N ILE A 3 -15.19 -2.17 -15.87
CA ILE A 3 -13.77 -1.80 -16.07
C ILE A 3 -13.63 -0.97 -17.37
N LYS A 4 -14.22 -1.42 -18.49
CA LYS A 4 -14.21 -0.65 -19.73
C LYS A 4 -14.87 0.72 -19.59
N GLN A 5 -15.94 0.84 -18.81
CA GLN A 5 -16.57 2.14 -18.55
C GLN A 5 -15.68 3.09 -17.73
N LYS A 6 -14.90 2.57 -16.76
CA LYS A 6 -13.92 3.36 -16.00
C LYS A 6 -12.77 3.85 -16.90
N GLU A 7 -12.25 3.01 -17.77
CA GLU A 7 -11.19 3.37 -18.72
C GLU A 7 -11.66 4.46 -19.69
N VAL A 8 -12.84 4.30 -20.27
CA VAL A 8 -13.43 5.32 -21.18
C VAL A 8 -13.65 6.65 -20.45
N LYS A 9 -14.17 6.65 -19.20
CA LYS A 9 -14.34 7.87 -18.42
C LYS A 9 -12.99 8.54 -18.12
N LYS A 10 -11.96 7.76 -17.80
CA LYS A 10 -10.60 8.26 -17.54
C LYS A 10 -10.00 8.90 -18.78
N GLU A 11 -10.17 8.26 -19.94
CA GLU A 11 -9.68 8.79 -21.21
C GLU A 11 -10.37 10.11 -21.60
N VAL A 12 -11.70 10.19 -21.44
CA VAL A 12 -12.47 11.41 -21.66
C VAL A 12 -12.00 12.54 -20.72
N GLN A 13 -11.80 12.23 -19.44
CA GLN A 13 -11.33 13.20 -18.45
C GLN A 13 -9.91 13.67 -18.75
N LEU A 14 -9.03 12.77 -19.20
CA LEU A 14 -7.66 13.10 -19.59
C LEU A 14 -7.64 14.04 -20.81
N LYS A 15 -8.42 13.72 -21.84
CA LYS A 15 -8.56 14.58 -23.03
C LYS A 15 -9.11 15.96 -22.67
N ALA A 16 -10.10 16.03 -21.78
CA ALA A 16 -10.66 17.30 -21.31
C ALA A 16 -9.63 18.12 -20.53
N TYR A 17 -8.88 17.51 -19.63
CA TYR A 17 -7.80 18.14 -18.88
C TYR A 17 -6.69 18.67 -19.79
N GLU A 18 -6.19 17.86 -20.73
CA GLU A 18 -5.15 18.27 -21.66
C GLU A 18 -5.60 19.44 -22.55
N LYS A 19 -6.85 19.40 -23.05
CA LYS A 19 -7.43 20.49 -23.82
C LYS A 19 -7.50 21.77 -23.01
N GLN A 20 -7.95 21.72 -21.75
CA GLN A 20 -8.01 22.87 -20.88
C GLN A 20 -6.60 23.41 -20.59
N ARG A 21 -5.64 22.52 -20.26
CA ARG A 21 -4.24 22.91 -20.00
C ARG A 21 -3.62 23.65 -21.18
N ARG A 22 -3.76 23.11 -22.40
CA ARG A 22 -3.26 23.78 -23.63
C ARG A 22 -3.91 25.15 -23.85
N GLN A 23 -5.19 25.29 -23.50
CA GLN A 23 -5.89 26.58 -23.63
C GLN A 23 -5.38 27.59 -22.60
N ILE A 24 -5.18 27.18 -21.34
CA ILE A 24 -4.59 28.00 -20.28
C ILE A 24 -3.20 28.47 -20.69
N GLU A 25 -2.33 27.57 -21.14
CA GLU A 25 -0.96 27.90 -21.59
C GLU A 25 -0.96 28.94 -22.72
N LYS A 26 -1.88 28.82 -23.69
CA LYS A 26 -2.04 29.77 -24.77
C LYS A 26 -2.51 31.17 -24.26
N ASP A 27 -3.46 31.17 -23.34
CA ASP A 27 -3.99 32.43 -22.79
C ASP A 27 -2.95 33.11 -21.88
N GLU A 28 -2.22 32.36 -21.07
CA GLU A 28 -1.12 32.88 -20.26
C GLU A 28 0.03 33.43 -21.11
N ALA A 29 0.40 32.73 -22.18
CA ALA A 29 1.40 33.20 -23.14
C ALA A 29 0.96 34.51 -23.84
N TYR A 30 -0.31 34.60 -24.25
CA TYR A 30 -0.88 35.79 -24.86
C TYR A 30 -0.88 36.97 -23.86
N ILE A 31 -1.30 36.73 -22.62
CA ILE A 31 -1.33 37.74 -21.55
C ILE A 31 0.09 38.28 -21.29
N ARG A 32 1.07 37.36 -21.17
CA ARG A 32 2.48 37.72 -20.94
C ARG A 32 3.03 38.65 -22.05
N LYS A 33 2.69 38.33 -23.31
CA LYS A 33 3.17 39.05 -24.47
C LYS A 33 2.48 40.44 -24.67
N ASN A 34 1.22 40.57 -24.17
CA ASN A 34 0.39 41.77 -24.49
C ASN A 34 -0.08 42.52 -23.22
N LYS A 35 0.71 42.50 -22.14
CA LYS A 35 0.39 43.22 -20.89
C LYS A 35 0.23 44.73 -21.07
N ALA A 36 0.92 45.31 -22.05
CA ALA A 36 0.88 46.74 -22.37
C ALA A 36 0.65 46.96 -23.88
N GLY A 37 0.18 48.14 -24.28
CA GLY A 37 -0.08 48.50 -25.66
C GLY A 37 -1.52 48.26 -26.12
N THR A 38 -1.77 48.35 -27.43
CA THR A 38 -3.10 48.31 -28.06
C THR A 38 -3.90 47.04 -27.78
N ARG A 39 -3.25 45.95 -27.39
CA ARG A 39 -3.89 44.66 -27.09
C ARG A 39 -4.08 44.41 -25.59
N ALA A 40 -3.78 45.36 -24.72
CA ALA A 40 -3.88 45.22 -23.26
C ALA A 40 -5.33 44.92 -22.78
N ALA A 41 -6.34 45.53 -23.44
CA ALA A 41 -7.75 45.26 -23.13
C ALA A 41 -8.11 43.77 -23.33
N MET A 42 -7.66 43.15 -24.44
CA MET A 42 -7.88 41.71 -24.70
C MET A 42 -7.09 40.83 -23.71
N ALA A 43 -5.87 41.20 -23.34
CA ALA A 43 -5.10 40.49 -22.33
C ALA A 43 -5.80 40.50 -20.97
N LYS A 44 -6.35 41.65 -20.54
CA LYS A 44 -7.13 41.80 -19.30
C LYS A 44 -8.43 40.96 -19.33
N SER A 45 -9.11 40.91 -20.48
CA SER A 45 -10.30 40.07 -20.66
C SER A 45 -9.96 38.56 -20.52
N ARG A 46 -8.86 38.10 -21.14
CA ARG A 46 -8.38 36.69 -20.98
C ARG A 46 -7.97 36.40 -19.56
N GLN A 47 -7.29 37.33 -18.86
CA GLN A 47 -6.96 37.16 -17.45
C GLN A 47 -8.21 36.96 -16.61
N LYS A 48 -9.24 37.82 -16.74
CA LYS A 48 -10.51 37.66 -16.02
C LYS A 48 -11.20 36.30 -16.30
N ARG A 49 -11.06 35.79 -17.54
CA ARG A 49 -11.59 34.48 -17.89
C ARG A 49 -10.81 33.36 -17.19
N LEU A 50 -9.48 33.43 -17.15
CA LEU A 50 -8.63 32.47 -16.44
C LEU A 50 -8.89 32.46 -14.92
N ASP A 51 -9.11 33.64 -14.33
CA ASP A 51 -9.37 33.82 -12.90
C ASP A 51 -10.73 33.18 -12.49
N LYS A 52 -11.68 33.13 -13.43
CA LYS A 52 -13.01 32.49 -13.21
C LYS A 52 -13.05 31.04 -13.64
N LEU A 53 -12.00 30.52 -14.30
CA LEU A 53 -11.98 29.17 -14.84
C LEU A 53 -11.79 28.15 -13.73
N GLU A 54 -12.76 27.25 -13.56
CA GLU A 54 -12.59 26.07 -12.72
C GLU A 54 -11.55 25.15 -13.36
N ARG A 55 -10.40 25.00 -12.69
CA ARG A 55 -9.30 24.19 -13.19
C ARG A 55 -9.61 22.70 -12.99
N LEU A 56 -9.68 21.97 -14.09
CA LEU A 56 -9.80 20.52 -14.04
C LEU A 56 -8.55 19.93 -13.39
N THR A 57 -8.74 18.99 -12.50
CA THR A 57 -7.63 18.19 -11.97
C THR A 57 -7.31 17.06 -12.96
N PRO A 58 -6.02 16.74 -13.16
CA PRO A 58 -5.67 15.59 -13.99
C PRO A 58 -6.39 14.34 -13.43
N PRO A 59 -6.85 13.42 -14.30
CA PRO A 59 -7.33 12.15 -13.82
C PRO A 59 -6.22 11.56 -12.94
N ARG A 60 -6.60 11.05 -11.77
CA ARG A 60 -5.64 10.40 -10.89
C ARG A 60 -4.95 9.32 -11.69
N ASP A 61 -3.65 9.45 -11.91
CA ASP A 61 -2.86 8.31 -12.37
C ASP A 61 -3.03 7.23 -11.31
N ASN A 62 -3.79 6.20 -11.67
CA ASN A 62 -3.72 4.96 -10.93
C ASN A 62 -2.32 4.42 -11.22
N LEU A 63 -1.36 4.81 -10.41
CA LEU A 63 -0.07 4.17 -10.38
C LEU A 63 -0.38 2.70 -10.09
N GLN A 64 -0.19 1.85 -11.09
CA GLN A 64 -0.35 0.42 -10.88
C GLN A 64 0.63 0.01 -9.80
N ALA A 65 0.09 -0.54 -8.73
CA ALA A 65 0.93 -1.03 -7.65
C ALA A 65 1.70 -2.27 -8.14
N HIS A 66 2.98 -2.32 -7.81
CA HIS A 66 3.84 -3.48 -8.02
C HIS A 66 4.58 -3.78 -6.73
N PHE A 67 4.49 -5.00 -6.27
CA PHE A 67 5.17 -5.49 -5.07
C PHE A 67 6.18 -6.57 -5.43
N ASN A 68 7.26 -6.62 -4.66
CA ASN A 68 8.28 -7.67 -4.74
C ASN A 68 8.82 -7.90 -3.32
N PHE A 69 8.51 -9.05 -2.74
CA PHE A 69 8.96 -9.40 -1.39
C PHE A 69 10.31 -10.11 -1.49
N PRO A 70 11.43 -9.46 -1.09
CA PRO A 70 12.74 -10.05 -1.20
C PRO A 70 12.85 -11.25 -0.27
N TYR A 71 13.27 -12.35 -0.84
CA TYR A 71 13.42 -13.63 -0.17
C TYR A 71 14.84 -13.79 0.41
N LEU A 72 14.93 -14.36 1.61
CA LEU A 72 16.17 -14.83 2.22
C LEU A 72 16.23 -16.35 2.11
N GLU A 73 17.32 -16.87 1.63
CA GLU A 73 17.53 -18.31 1.55
C GLU A 73 17.45 -18.96 2.93
N LEU A 74 16.80 -20.12 2.96
CA LEU A 74 16.68 -20.96 4.14
C LEU A 74 17.08 -22.39 3.78
N LEU A 75 18.13 -22.88 4.40
CA LEU A 75 18.67 -24.24 4.13
C LEU A 75 17.87 -25.35 4.83
N SER A 76 16.90 -25.03 5.65
CA SER A 76 16.07 -26.01 6.39
C SER A 76 14.86 -26.46 5.60
N SER A 77 14.57 -27.75 5.59
CA SER A 77 13.36 -28.33 4.97
C SER A 77 12.06 -27.94 5.67
N ALA A 78 12.07 -27.81 7.00
CA ALA A 78 10.91 -27.40 7.80
C ALA A 78 11.13 -26.00 8.35
N THR A 79 10.17 -25.10 8.15
CA THR A 79 10.26 -23.68 8.60
C THR A 79 9.49 -23.44 9.89
N LEU A 80 8.32 -24.07 10.04
CA LEU A 80 7.44 -23.96 11.21
C LEU A 80 6.89 -25.32 11.60
N ARG A 81 6.90 -25.61 12.91
CA ARG A 81 6.23 -26.79 13.49
C ARG A 81 5.28 -26.36 14.58
N VAL A 82 4.03 -26.75 14.46
CA VAL A 82 2.96 -26.50 15.44
C VAL A 82 2.45 -27.85 15.95
N LYS A 83 2.47 -28.06 17.28
CA LYS A 83 2.04 -29.30 17.92
C LYS A 83 1.00 -29.03 18.99
N LYS A 84 -0.22 -29.55 18.79
CA LYS A 84 -1.36 -29.44 19.72
C LYS A 84 -1.54 -28.03 20.31
N LEU A 85 -1.35 -27.01 19.49
CA LEU A 85 -1.41 -25.61 19.91
C LEU A 85 -2.85 -25.23 20.25
N SER A 86 -3.10 -24.90 21.51
CA SER A 86 -4.38 -24.41 22.00
C SER A 86 -4.31 -22.91 22.20
N VAL A 87 -5.16 -22.16 21.50
CA VAL A 87 -5.11 -20.71 21.41
C VAL A 87 -6.40 -20.06 21.90
N GLY A 88 -6.28 -18.87 22.49
CA GLY A 88 -7.41 -18.09 23.01
C GLY A 88 -6.96 -16.97 23.92
N TYR A 89 -7.91 -16.28 24.57
CA TYR A 89 -7.64 -15.24 25.55
C TYR A 89 -7.99 -15.69 26.97
N ASN A 90 -9.27 -15.88 27.29
CA ASN A 90 -9.75 -16.33 28.60
C ASN A 90 -10.08 -17.83 28.59
N LYS A 91 -10.36 -18.37 27.42
CA LYS A 91 -10.66 -19.78 27.16
C LYS A 91 -10.14 -20.16 25.77
N PRO A 92 -9.92 -21.45 25.50
CA PRO A 92 -9.61 -21.92 24.16
C PRO A 92 -10.70 -21.49 23.15
N LEU A 93 -10.27 -20.96 22.00
CA LEU A 93 -11.16 -20.54 20.91
C LEU A 93 -11.27 -21.61 19.82
N LEU A 94 -10.24 -22.41 19.66
CA LEU A 94 -10.13 -23.45 18.64
C LEU A 94 -9.73 -24.76 19.28
N GLU A 95 -10.11 -25.87 18.65
CA GLU A 95 -9.53 -27.20 18.94
C GLU A 95 -8.00 -27.11 18.73
N PRO A 96 -7.22 -27.90 19.53
CA PRO A 96 -5.77 -27.87 19.43
C PRO A 96 -5.29 -28.23 18.03
N VAL A 97 -4.56 -27.33 17.38
CA VAL A 97 -4.08 -27.49 16.00
C VAL A 97 -2.69 -28.09 15.95
N THR A 98 -2.47 -28.97 14.98
CA THR A 98 -1.15 -29.58 14.70
C THR A 98 -0.89 -29.54 13.20
N PHE A 99 0.19 -28.88 12.80
CA PHE A 99 0.65 -28.84 11.41
C PHE A 99 2.13 -28.45 11.35
N SER A 100 2.73 -28.64 10.20
CA SER A 100 4.06 -28.13 9.88
C SER A 100 4.03 -27.42 8.54
N MET A 101 4.93 -26.48 8.36
CA MET A 101 5.16 -25.80 7.09
C MET A 101 6.60 -26.01 6.64
N SER A 102 6.75 -26.41 5.39
CA SER A 102 8.03 -26.60 4.73
C SER A 102 8.47 -25.32 4.02
N HIS A 103 9.74 -25.27 3.64
CA HIS A 103 10.28 -24.23 2.80
C HIS A 103 9.51 -24.12 1.47
N GLY A 104 9.19 -22.90 1.05
CA GLY A 104 8.45 -22.63 -0.20
C GLY A 104 6.96 -22.93 -0.14
N GLU A 105 6.45 -23.51 0.95
CA GLU A 105 5.03 -23.84 1.08
C GLU A 105 4.19 -22.58 1.29
N LYS A 106 3.07 -22.50 0.57
CA LYS A 106 2.10 -21.39 0.66
C LYS A 106 0.82 -21.92 1.30
N VAL A 107 0.50 -21.45 2.50
CA VAL A 107 -0.66 -21.89 3.28
C VAL A 107 -1.68 -20.78 3.42
N VAL A 108 -2.95 -21.08 3.21
CA VAL A 108 -4.06 -20.14 3.38
C VAL A 108 -4.92 -20.56 4.55
N LEU A 109 -5.01 -19.71 5.56
CA LEU A 109 -5.90 -19.88 6.71
C LEU A 109 -7.29 -19.33 6.38
N LYS A 110 -8.29 -20.21 6.22
CA LYS A 110 -9.68 -19.86 5.91
C LYS A 110 -10.60 -20.06 7.12
N GLY A 111 -11.61 -19.24 7.25
CA GLY A 111 -12.64 -19.32 8.29
C GLY A 111 -13.43 -18.03 8.43
N PHE A 112 -14.57 -18.07 9.12
CA PHE A 112 -15.40 -16.91 9.37
C PHE A 112 -14.67 -15.85 10.18
N ASN A 113 -15.15 -14.58 10.09
CA ASN A 113 -14.61 -13.51 10.92
C ASN A 113 -14.87 -13.81 12.39
N GLY A 114 -13.88 -13.53 13.23
CA GLY A 114 -13.97 -13.81 14.68
C GLY A 114 -13.68 -15.26 15.11
N VAL A 115 -13.47 -16.21 14.16
CA VAL A 115 -13.18 -17.62 14.51
C VAL A 115 -11.83 -17.83 15.20
N GLY A 116 -10.96 -16.84 15.24
CA GLY A 116 -9.65 -16.93 15.90
C GLY A 116 -8.44 -17.00 14.97
N LYS A 117 -8.59 -16.68 13.67
CA LYS A 117 -7.47 -16.68 12.70
C LYS A 117 -6.30 -15.81 13.16
N SER A 118 -6.55 -14.54 13.45
CA SER A 118 -5.52 -13.59 13.92
C SER A 118 -4.98 -13.97 15.30
N THR A 119 -5.81 -14.60 16.16
CA THR A 119 -5.39 -15.14 17.45
C THR A 119 -4.40 -16.28 17.27
N LEU A 120 -4.68 -17.22 16.34
CA LEU A 120 -3.77 -18.30 15.98
C LEU A 120 -2.42 -17.74 15.48
N ILE A 121 -2.44 -16.79 14.55
CA ILE A 121 -1.24 -16.14 14.04
C ILE A 121 -0.45 -15.46 15.16
N LYS A 122 -1.10 -14.66 16.01
CA LYS A 122 -0.47 -13.98 17.15
C LYS A 122 0.12 -14.98 18.16
N SER A 123 -0.53 -16.11 18.38
CA SER A 123 -0.04 -17.18 19.26
C SER A 123 1.18 -17.91 18.67
N ILE A 124 1.16 -18.21 17.37
CA ILE A 124 2.32 -18.80 16.65
C ILE A 124 3.53 -17.84 16.73
N LEU A 125 3.29 -16.53 16.63
CA LEU A 125 4.33 -15.50 16.76
C LEU A 125 4.76 -15.25 18.23
N GLY A 126 4.21 -15.95 19.22
CA GLY A 126 4.51 -15.74 20.63
C GLY A 126 3.99 -14.43 21.22
N LYS A 127 3.11 -13.70 20.49
CA LYS A 127 2.53 -12.42 20.93
C LYS A 127 1.37 -12.61 21.93
N ILE A 128 0.77 -13.79 21.97
CA ILE A 128 -0.30 -14.16 22.88
C ILE A 128 0.09 -15.48 23.55
N LYS A 129 -0.12 -15.56 24.85
CA LYS A 129 0.12 -16.79 25.62
C LYS A 129 -0.84 -17.89 25.19
N THR A 130 -0.34 -19.09 25.01
CA THR A 130 -1.12 -20.27 24.61
C THR A 130 -1.63 -21.04 25.83
N PHE A 131 -2.71 -21.80 25.69
CA PHE A 131 -3.23 -22.70 26.73
C PHE A 131 -2.50 -24.04 26.76
N GLY A 132 -1.82 -24.41 25.68
CA GLY A 132 -1.04 -25.64 25.57
C GLY A 132 -0.45 -25.81 24.20
N GLY A 133 0.39 -26.83 24.06
CA GLY A 133 1.10 -27.11 22.82
C GLY A 133 2.27 -26.17 22.55
N THR A 134 2.86 -26.28 21.37
CA THR A 134 4.04 -25.50 20.97
C THR A 134 3.93 -25.05 19.53
N ALA A 135 4.49 -23.86 19.25
CA ALA A 135 4.76 -23.39 17.91
C ALA A 135 6.25 -22.99 17.86
N GLN A 136 7.00 -23.61 16.96
CA GLN A 136 8.45 -23.39 16.86
C GLN A 136 8.83 -23.11 15.42
N PHE A 137 9.44 -21.97 15.20
CA PHE A 137 10.16 -21.68 13.96
C PHE A 137 11.57 -22.26 14.05
N VAL A 138 12.19 -22.50 12.91
CA VAL A 138 13.63 -22.80 12.86
C VAL A 138 14.42 -21.55 13.26
N ASP A 139 15.62 -21.74 13.82
CA ASP A 139 16.44 -20.63 14.35
C ASP A 139 16.80 -19.59 13.28
N ALA A 140 16.95 -20.00 12.01
CA ALA A 140 17.23 -19.13 10.88
C ALA A 140 15.98 -18.46 10.29
N ALA A 141 14.80 -18.59 10.89
CA ALA A 141 13.59 -17.97 10.40
C ALA A 141 13.60 -16.45 10.61
N VAL A 142 13.53 -15.72 9.52
CA VAL A 142 13.34 -14.26 9.52
C VAL A 142 11.90 -13.97 9.12
N ILE A 143 11.09 -13.65 10.14
CA ILE A 143 9.65 -13.49 10.00
C ILE A 143 9.32 -12.05 9.63
N ASN A 144 8.47 -11.88 8.63
CA ASN A 144 7.87 -10.61 8.27
C ASN A 144 6.35 -10.73 8.40
N TYR A 145 5.74 -9.86 9.20
CA TYR A 145 4.33 -9.98 9.55
C TYR A 145 3.55 -8.70 9.22
N PHE A 146 2.59 -8.86 8.33
CA PHE A 146 1.60 -7.83 8.02
C PHE A 146 0.39 -7.99 8.94
N THR A 147 0.20 -7.04 9.86
CA THR A 147 -0.94 -7.03 10.79
C THR A 147 -2.17 -6.39 10.13
N GLN A 148 -3.36 -6.86 10.48
CA GLN A 148 -4.62 -6.30 10.03
C GLN A 148 -4.80 -4.83 10.45
N GLU A 149 -4.37 -4.47 11.65
CA GLU A 149 -4.53 -3.14 12.21
C GLU A 149 -3.63 -2.10 11.51
N LEU A 150 -4.20 -0.97 11.11
CA LEU A 150 -3.49 0.17 10.53
C LEU A 150 -3.11 1.16 11.65
N THR A 151 -2.29 0.71 12.60
CA THR A 151 -1.78 1.55 13.68
C THR A 151 -0.40 2.09 13.34
N TRP A 152 -0.17 3.37 13.60
CA TRP A 152 1.07 4.09 13.35
C TRP A 152 1.58 4.67 14.66
N GLN A 153 2.90 4.63 14.91
CA GLN A 153 3.49 5.21 16.12
C GLN A 153 3.21 6.70 16.25
N ASP A 154 3.37 7.42 15.14
CA ASP A 154 2.93 8.81 15.01
C ASP A 154 2.08 8.97 13.75
N PRO A 155 0.76 9.14 13.87
CA PRO A 155 -0.13 9.36 12.74
C PRO A 155 0.10 10.69 11.99
N ASN A 156 0.91 11.61 12.53
CA ASN A 156 1.24 12.88 11.89
C ASN A 156 2.44 12.75 10.94
N GLN A 157 3.24 11.70 11.06
CA GLN A 157 4.31 11.43 10.11
C GLN A 157 3.77 11.21 8.70
N THR A 158 4.56 11.59 7.71
CA THR A 158 4.29 11.30 6.30
C THR A 158 4.79 9.90 5.93
N PRO A 159 4.28 9.27 4.85
CA PRO A 159 4.82 8.01 4.33
C PRO A 159 6.33 8.03 4.12
N LEU A 160 6.86 9.17 3.64
CA LEU A 160 8.30 9.35 3.47
C LEU A 160 9.05 9.23 4.80
N GLN A 161 8.57 9.92 5.84
CA GLN A 161 9.18 9.88 7.18
C GLN A 161 9.08 8.49 7.80
N VAL A 162 7.91 7.85 7.74
CA VAL A 162 7.69 6.49 8.26
C VAL A 162 8.70 5.50 7.65
N LEU A 163 8.92 5.54 6.32
CA LEU A 163 9.89 4.67 5.68
C LEU A 163 11.34 5.09 5.98
N GLN A 164 11.62 6.39 6.08
CA GLN A 164 12.95 6.89 6.41
C GLN A 164 13.38 6.48 7.83
N ASP A 165 12.47 6.55 8.81
CA ASP A 165 12.74 6.14 10.19
C ASP A 165 12.94 4.62 10.28
N ALA A 166 12.15 3.84 9.55
CA ALA A 166 12.33 2.39 9.50
C ALA A 166 13.62 1.95 8.76
N TYR A 167 14.06 2.73 7.77
CA TYR A 167 15.22 2.44 6.92
C TYR A 167 16.13 3.68 6.74
N PRO A 168 16.84 4.12 7.79
CA PRO A 168 17.61 5.37 7.77
C PRO A 168 18.73 5.42 6.71
N LYS A 169 19.20 4.26 6.26
CA LYS A 169 20.25 4.14 5.22
C LYS A 169 19.74 4.33 3.80
N LEU A 170 18.43 4.34 3.59
CA LEU A 170 17.86 4.53 2.25
C LEU A 170 17.78 6.02 1.91
N GLU A 171 18.19 6.37 0.71
CA GLU A 171 18.04 7.75 0.21
C GLU A 171 16.56 8.12 0.04
N PRO A 172 16.15 9.36 0.34
CA PRO A 172 14.77 9.83 0.16
C PRO A 172 14.24 9.63 -1.28
N LYS A 173 15.09 9.69 -2.28
CA LYS A 173 14.75 9.40 -3.68
C LYS A 173 14.30 7.96 -3.86
N THR A 174 15.05 7.01 -3.31
CA THR A 174 14.73 5.58 -3.35
C THR A 174 13.42 5.29 -2.65
N ILE A 175 13.19 5.89 -1.48
CA ILE A 175 11.92 5.75 -0.73
C ILE A 175 10.74 6.26 -1.56
N ARG A 176 10.85 7.44 -2.20
CA ARG A 176 9.80 7.96 -3.09
C ARG A 176 9.52 7.02 -4.27
N GLN A 177 10.54 6.43 -4.85
CA GLN A 177 10.38 5.45 -5.93
C GLN A 177 9.64 4.18 -5.44
N ARG A 178 9.94 3.69 -4.25
CA ARG A 178 9.26 2.53 -3.64
C ARG A 178 7.78 2.85 -3.36
N LEU A 179 7.50 4.02 -2.77
CA LEU A 179 6.13 4.48 -2.53
C LEU A 179 5.34 4.64 -3.85
N ALA A 180 5.97 5.20 -4.88
CA ALA A 180 5.35 5.31 -6.20
C ALA A 180 5.04 3.93 -6.81
N ARG A 181 5.96 2.97 -6.71
CA ARG A 181 5.73 1.57 -7.12
C ARG A 181 4.61 0.89 -6.34
N ALA A 182 4.43 1.21 -5.06
CA ALA A 182 3.31 0.74 -4.26
C ALA A 182 1.97 1.44 -4.59
N GLY A 183 1.98 2.39 -5.53
CA GLY A 183 0.79 3.13 -5.95
C GLY A 183 0.46 4.34 -5.07
N ILE A 184 1.44 4.90 -4.35
CA ILE A 184 1.31 6.16 -3.60
C ILE A 184 1.79 7.31 -4.47
N ASN A 185 0.92 8.26 -4.80
CA ASN A 185 1.28 9.42 -5.60
C ASN A 185 2.18 10.41 -4.83
N ALA A 186 2.88 11.29 -5.55
CA ALA A 186 3.84 12.24 -4.97
C ALA A 186 3.21 13.16 -3.91
N ALA A 187 1.97 13.60 -4.10
CA ALA A 187 1.27 14.47 -3.16
C ALA A 187 0.97 13.73 -1.83
N ASN A 188 0.56 12.45 -1.90
CA ASN A 188 0.25 11.64 -0.74
C ASN A 188 1.50 11.17 0.01
N THR A 189 2.65 11.10 -0.66
CA THR A 189 3.96 10.80 -0.02
C THR A 189 4.33 11.82 1.07
N LEU A 190 3.84 13.05 0.96
CA LEU A 190 4.11 14.16 1.87
C LEU A 190 2.93 14.52 2.80
N LYS A 191 1.81 13.82 2.72
CA LYS A 191 0.68 14.02 3.63
C LYS A 191 0.83 13.17 4.89
N PRO A 192 0.38 13.67 6.06
CA PRO A 192 0.29 12.87 7.28
C PRO A 192 -0.48 11.56 7.08
N MET A 193 -0.01 10.47 7.69
CA MET A 193 -0.65 9.15 7.60
C MET A 193 -2.15 9.18 7.95
N LYS A 194 -2.54 9.96 8.96
CA LYS A 194 -3.94 10.12 9.37
C LYS A 194 -4.87 10.72 8.29
N LEU A 195 -4.31 11.39 7.29
CA LEU A 195 -5.05 12.00 6.17
C LEU A 195 -5.11 11.11 4.94
N LEU A 196 -4.44 9.96 4.97
CA LEU A 196 -4.49 8.97 3.91
C LEU A 196 -5.71 8.06 4.09
N SER A 197 -6.28 7.61 2.97
CA SER A 197 -7.31 6.56 2.99
C SER A 197 -6.75 5.25 3.53
N GLY A 198 -7.62 4.37 4.05
CA GLY A 198 -7.22 3.05 4.53
C GLY A 198 -6.44 2.24 3.49
N GLY A 199 -6.83 2.32 2.20
CA GLY A 199 -6.11 1.68 1.10
C GLY A 199 -4.70 2.24 0.88
N GLU A 200 -4.52 3.56 0.98
CA GLU A 200 -3.21 4.20 0.89
C GLU A 200 -2.32 3.83 2.08
N GLN A 201 -2.87 3.82 3.29
CA GLN A 201 -2.14 3.36 4.48
C GLN A 201 -1.72 1.90 4.35
N THR A 202 -2.59 1.03 3.82
CA THR A 202 -2.27 -0.38 3.53
C THR A 202 -1.13 -0.50 2.51
N LYS A 203 -1.13 0.31 1.44
CA LYS A 203 -0.04 0.37 0.45
C LYS A 203 1.30 0.80 1.08
N VAL A 204 1.29 1.79 1.97
CA VAL A 204 2.50 2.21 2.73
C VAL A 204 3.01 1.05 3.59
N LYS A 205 2.12 0.33 4.27
CA LYS A 205 2.48 -0.82 5.11
C LYS A 205 3.03 -1.98 4.29
N LEU A 206 2.49 -2.25 3.10
CA LEU A 206 3.03 -3.23 2.16
C LEU A 206 4.42 -2.81 1.65
N CYS A 207 4.64 -1.51 1.43
CA CYS A 207 5.95 -0.98 1.04
C CYS A 207 7.01 -1.19 2.16
N LEU A 208 6.65 -0.98 3.43
CA LEU A 208 7.50 -1.31 4.57
C LEU A 208 7.85 -2.80 4.62
N LEU A 209 6.85 -3.65 4.36
CA LEU A 209 7.03 -5.10 4.32
C LEU A 209 7.98 -5.53 3.20
N GLU A 210 7.85 -4.93 2.01
CA GLU A 210 8.72 -5.18 0.85
C GLU A 210 10.19 -4.80 1.09
N LEU A 211 10.45 -3.82 1.94
CA LEU A 211 11.80 -3.38 2.26
C LEU A 211 12.53 -4.29 3.26
N LYS A 212 11.81 -5.20 3.92
CA LYS A 212 12.36 -6.15 4.88
C LYS A 212 12.52 -7.54 4.25
N PRO A 213 13.75 -7.96 3.88
CA PRO A 213 13.97 -9.33 3.43
C PRO A 213 13.54 -10.35 4.49
N SER A 214 12.89 -11.43 4.07
CA SER A 214 12.40 -12.47 4.98
C SER A 214 12.34 -13.82 4.29
N ASN A 215 12.31 -14.89 5.06
CA ASN A 215 12.08 -16.25 4.56
C ASN A 215 10.77 -16.86 5.10
N PHE A 216 10.04 -16.10 5.92
CA PHE A 216 8.70 -16.46 6.37
C PHE A 216 7.81 -15.22 6.38
N LEU A 217 6.82 -15.20 5.48
CA LEU A 217 5.90 -14.08 5.32
C LEU A 217 4.53 -14.46 5.86
N ILE A 218 4.01 -13.67 6.79
CA ILE A 218 2.66 -13.81 7.36
C ILE A 218 1.84 -12.59 6.96
N LEU A 219 0.66 -12.83 6.37
CA LEU A 219 -0.26 -11.77 5.96
C LEU A 219 -1.63 -11.99 6.63
N ASP A 220 -2.01 -11.08 7.52
CA ASP A 220 -3.30 -11.09 8.20
C ASP A 220 -4.26 -10.10 7.54
N GLU A 221 -5.16 -10.60 6.71
CA GLU A 221 -6.14 -9.85 5.91
C GLU A 221 -5.53 -8.68 5.09
N PRO A 222 -4.46 -8.92 4.30
CA PRO A 222 -3.71 -7.84 3.63
C PRO A 222 -4.49 -7.16 2.50
N THR A 223 -5.61 -7.73 2.10
CA THR A 223 -6.45 -7.21 1.00
C THR A 223 -7.53 -6.24 1.46
N ASN A 224 -7.70 -6.08 2.78
CA ASN A 224 -8.65 -5.11 3.32
C ASN A 224 -8.29 -3.70 2.88
N HIS A 225 -9.31 -2.92 2.50
CA HIS A 225 -9.18 -1.55 1.99
C HIS A 225 -8.44 -1.38 0.66
N LEU A 226 -7.94 -2.46 0.03
CA LEU A 226 -7.28 -2.38 -1.28
C LEU A 226 -8.30 -2.37 -2.42
N ASP A 227 -7.99 -1.59 -3.46
CA ASP A 227 -8.68 -1.67 -4.74
C ASP A 227 -8.31 -2.98 -5.49
N ASP A 228 -9.12 -3.37 -6.45
CA ASP A 228 -8.97 -4.64 -7.16
C ASP A 228 -7.66 -4.74 -7.94
N GLU A 229 -7.15 -3.63 -8.49
CA GLU A 229 -5.87 -3.57 -9.19
C GLU A 229 -4.71 -3.87 -8.23
N THR A 230 -4.73 -3.26 -7.04
CA THR A 230 -3.73 -3.49 -5.99
C THR A 230 -3.81 -4.91 -5.43
N LYS A 231 -5.02 -5.49 -5.28
CA LYS A 231 -5.20 -6.90 -4.88
C LYS A 231 -4.57 -7.85 -5.89
N GLN A 232 -4.73 -7.58 -7.19
CA GLN A 232 -4.13 -8.39 -8.24
C GLN A 232 -2.59 -8.29 -8.23
N ALA A 233 -2.05 -7.08 -8.04
CA ALA A 233 -0.61 -6.87 -7.92
C ALA A 233 -0.02 -7.62 -6.71
N LEU A 234 -0.68 -7.56 -5.55
CA LEU A 234 -0.30 -8.31 -4.36
C LEU A 234 -0.35 -9.82 -4.61
N LYS A 235 -1.43 -10.30 -5.23
CA LYS A 235 -1.55 -11.72 -5.59
C LYS A 235 -0.40 -12.18 -6.49
N GLN A 236 -0.08 -11.43 -7.53
CA GLN A 236 1.04 -11.74 -8.43
C GLN A 236 2.36 -11.80 -7.66
N ALA A 237 2.63 -10.82 -6.79
CA ALA A 237 3.84 -10.80 -5.98
C ALA A 237 3.97 -11.98 -5.01
N LEU A 238 2.86 -12.56 -4.57
CA LEU A 238 2.84 -13.74 -3.68
C LEU A 238 2.91 -15.07 -4.43
N MET A 239 2.65 -15.08 -5.75
CA MET A 239 2.73 -16.29 -6.58
C MET A 239 4.14 -16.53 -7.14
N ASN A 240 4.93 -15.48 -7.26
CA ASN A 240 6.35 -15.57 -7.66
C ASN A 240 7.22 -15.95 -6.47
#